data_d551d0d6cd2efcf70033110d13b1e937
#
_entry.id   d551d0d6cd2efcf70033110d13b1e937
#
_cell.length_a   1.000
_cell.length_b   1.000
_cell.length_c   1.000
_cell.angle_alpha   90.00
_cell.angle_beta   90.00
_cell.angle_gamma   90.00
#
_symmetry.space_group_name_H-M   'P 1'
#
loop_
_entity.id
_entity.type
_entity.pdbx_description
1 polymer ?
#
loop_
_entity_poly.entity_id
_entity_poly.type
_entity_poly.pdbx_seq_one_letter_code
_entity_poly.pdbx_strand_id
1 'polypeptide(L)'
;YYLNVWGPYPQHLWGQYSAAELNTEVDAQGLWIGWGAYVVDEWVLGDHLSLHANPNYFRAAEGLPKFANLVYRFTGANSNANIAAILAGECDIVDQTASLDDQSELLLELQAAGQINASFMTGTTYEHADFNILPVESYLNSGAFAGWDTDGNGIGPFGDVRLRQAVAMCMDRQAAVDTVLFGQSVVISTYIPPEHPLYNPENTVWPYDPVAAGALLDEIGWLDSDGDPATPRVATGVEGVPDGTPLQFRYETTTATMRQQATQIMAESALACGMQMDLGYFPASEWFADGPEGKL
;
A
#
# COMPACT_ATOMS: atom_id res chain seq x y z
N TYR A 1 0.89 11.33 -12.29
CA TYR A 1 1.46 10.59 -13.41
C TYR A 1 2.91 10.30 -13.13
N TYR A 2 3.24 9.09 -12.70
CA TYR A 2 4.59 8.57 -12.85
C TYR A 2 4.83 8.33 -14.33
N LEU A 3 5.35 9.30 -15.02
CA LEU A 3 6.13 9.02 -16.20
C LEU A 3 7.42 8.39 -15.68
N ASN A 4 7.49 7.07 -15.62
CA ASN A 4 8.76 6.36 -15.55
C ASN A 4 9.51 6.63 -16.86
N VAL A 5 10.03 7.83 -16.99
CA VAL A 5 11.02 8.13 -18.01
C VAL A 5 12.31 7.52 -17.49
N TRP A 6 12.59 6.32 -17.96
CA TRP A 6 13.88 5.68 -17.71
C TRP A 6 14.98 6.62 -18.23
N GLY A 7 15.89 7.00 -17.34
CA GLY A 7 17.05 7.77 -17.76
C GLY A 7 17.86 6.99 -18.83
N PRO A 8 18.63 7.69 -19.68
CA PRO A 8 19.45 7.02 -20.67
C PRO A 8 20.48 6.11 -19.99
N TYR A 9 20.53 4.86 -20.43
CA TYR A 9 21.51 3.89 -19.94
C TYR A 9 22.89 4.10 -20.57
N PRO A 10 23.99 3.85 -19.84
CA PRO A 10 25.34 3.98 -20.34
C PRO A 10 25.68 2.82 -21.30
N GLN A 11 25.33 2.96 -22.58
CA GLN A 11 25.53 1.92 -23.60
C GLN A 11 26.96 1.39 -23.65
N HIS A 12 27.96 2.24 -23.41
CA HIS A 12 29.38 1.87 -23.43
C HIS A 12 29.75 0.91 -22.28
N LEU A 13 28.96 0.83 -21.22
CA LEU A 13 29.18 -0.09 -20.10
C LEU A 13 28.18 -1.26 -20.14
N TRP A 14 26.91 -0.96 -20.35
CA TRP A 14 25.85 -1.95 -20.22
C TRP A 14 25.44 -2.61 -21.53
N GLY A 15 25.80 -2.00 -22.69
CA GLY A 15 25.36 -2.48 -24.00
C GLY A 15 25.94 -3.84 -24.42
N GLN A 16 26.86 -4.41 -23.65
CA GLN A 16 27.43 -5.75 -23.85
C GLN A 16 26.58 -6.86 -23.18
N TYR A 17 25.69 -6.51 -22.28
CA TYR A 17 24.87 -7.45 -21.50
C TYR A 17 23.45 -7.55 -22.07
N SER A 18 22.86 -8.73 -22.00
CA SER A 18 21.42 -8.92 -22.21
C SER A 18 20.62 -8.35 -21.05
N ALA A 19 19.32 -8.13 -21.25
CA ALA A 19 18.44 -7.62 -20.18
C ALA A 19 18.42 -8.52 -18.94
N ALA A 20 18.56 -9.83 -19.10
CA ALA A 20 18.63 -10.78 -17.98
C ALA A 20 19.96 -10.67 -17.21
N GLU A 21 21.07 -10.48 -17.93
CA GLU A 21 22.40 -10.33 -17.33
C GLU A 21 22.56 -9.00 -16.61
N LEU A 22 21.89 -7.93 -17.06
CA LEU A 22 21.98 -6.61 -16.42
C LEU A 22 21.58 -6.64 -14.95
N ASN A 23 20.60 -7.45 -14.56
CA ASN A 23 20.14 -7.55 -13.18
C ASN A 23 21.18 -8.14 -12.21
N THR A 24 22.15 -8.88 -12.73
CA THR A 24 23.18 -9.55 -11.92
C THR A 24 24.56 -8.95 -12.14
N GLU A 25 24.91 -8.62 -13.37
CA GLU A 25 26.27 -8.19 -13.73
C GLU A 25 26.55 -6.74 -13.32
N VAL A 26 25.55 -5.85 -13.39
CA VAL A 26 25.72 -4.45 -12.95
C VAL A 26 26.07 -4.40 -11.47
N ASP A 27 25.36 -5.18 -10.63
CA ASP A 27 25.63 -5.26 -9.20
C ASP A 27 26.97 -5.96 -8.90
N ALA A 28 27.21 -7.12 -9.53
CA ALA A 28 28.42 -7.89 -9.31
C ALA A 28 29.72 -7.15 -9.68
N GLN A 29 29.63 -6.22 -10.64
CA GLN A 29 30.79 -5.44 -11.11
C GLN A 29 30.82 -4.00 -10.57
N GLY A 30 29.84 -3.61 -9.73
CA GLY A 30 29.76 -2.25 -9.18
C GLY A 30 29.57 -1.17 -10.26
N LEU A 31 28.85 -1.46 -11.33
CA LEU A 31 28.65 -0.55 -12.47
C LEU A 31 27.46 0.39 -12.27
N TRP A 32 27.25 0.87 -11.05
CA TRP A 32 26.15 1.78 -10.69
C TRP A 32 26.43 3.23 -11.12
N ILE A 33 26.39 3.50 -12.41
CA ILE A 33 26.66 4.81 -12.99
C ILE A 33 25.34 5.49 -13.37
N GLY A 34 25.18 6.73 -12.95
CA GLY A 34 24.04 7.58 -13.26
C GLY A 34 24.46 9.03 -13.58
N TRP A 35 23.45 9.84 -13.95
CA TRP A 35 23.62 11.27 -14.25
C TRP A 35 23.42 12.14 -13.01
N GLY A 36 23.21 11.51 -11.86
CA GLY A 36 22.88 12.17 -10.61
C GLY A 36 24.03 12.91 -9.96
N ALA A 37 23.67 13.61 -8.88
CA ALA A 37 24.61 14.41 -8.10
C ALA A 37 25.61 13.55 -7.30
N TYR A 38 25.32 12.25 -7.14
CA TYR A 38 26.13 11.31 -6.37
C TYR A 38 26.47 10.06 -7.19
N VAL A 39 27.58 9.45 -6.85
CA VAL A 39 28.06 8.15 -7.37
C VAL A 39 28.06 7.16 -6.21
N VAL A 40 27.62 5.94 -6.48
CA VAL A 40 27.64 4.84 -5.50
C VAL A 40 29.05 4.35 -5.30
N ASP A 41 29.48 4.28 -4.03
CA ASP A 41 30.75 3.68 -3.65
C ASP A 41 30.60 2.22 -3.26
N GLU A 42 29.57 1.94 -2.47
CA GLU A 42 29.33 0.61 -1.93
C GLU A 42 27.84 0.40 -1.67
N TRP A 43 27.36 -0.80 -1.97
CA TRP A 43 26.01 -1.26 -1.60
C TRP A 43 26.10 -2.59 -0.87
N VAL A 44 25.85 -2.55 0.43
CA VAL A 44 25.74 -3.73 1.29
C VAL A 44 24.27 -4.06 1.48
N LEU A 45 23.82 -5.15 0.84
CA LEU A 45 22.40 -5.55 0.85
C LEU A 45 21.88 -5.72 2.29
N GLY A 46 20.79 -5.06 2.59
CA GLY A 46 20.14 -5.11 3.90
C GLY A 46 20.80 -4.28 5.00
N ASP A 47 21.90 -3.58 4.70
CA ASP A 47 22.63 -2.75 5.67
C ASP A 47 22.69 -1.30 5.23
N HIS A 48 23.43 -0.97 4.16
CA HIS A 48 23.56 0.40 3.72
C HIS A 48 23.94 0.56 2.25
N LEU A 49 23.78 1.80 1.76
CA LEU A 49 24.28 2.29 0.48
C LEU A 49 25.09 3.56 0.74
N SER A 50 26.38 3.57 0.39
CA SER A 50 27.25 4.73 0.50
C SER A 50 27.54 5.37 -0.85
N LEU A 51 27.59 6.70 -0.88
CA LEU A 51 27.79 7.50 -2.08
C LEU A 51 28.70 8.70 -1.78
N HIS A 52 29.44 9.13 -2.79
CA HIS A 52 30.16 10.41 -2.79
C HIS A 52 29.63 11.38 -3.85
N ALA A 53 29.92 12.67 -3.68
CA ALA A 53 29.54 13.70 -4.64
C ALA A 53 30.17 13.47 -6.01
N ASN A 54 29.35 13.48 -7.07
CA ASN A 54 29.79 13.28 -8.44
C ASN A 54 30.52 14.53 -8.96
N PRO A 55 31.85 14.50 -9.20
CA PRO A 55 32.57 15.66 -9.70
C PRO A 55 32.17 16.05 -11.14
N ASN A 56 31.55 15.12 -11.88
CA ASN A 56 31.06 15.32 -13.24
C ASN A 56 29.56 15.69 -13.29
N TYR A 57 28.94 15.96 -12.15
CA TYR A 57 27.54 16.38 -12.10
C TYR A 57 27.36 17.69 -12.90
N PHE A 58 26.34 17.74 -13.76
CA PHE A 58 26.14 18.89 -14.67
C PHE A 58 25.93 20.24 -13.94
N ARG A 59 25.57 20.20 -12.63
CA ARG A 59 25.47 21.40 -11.79
C ARG A 59 26.63 21.54 -10.78
N ALA A 60 27.72 20.81 -10.96
CA ALA A 60 28.86 20.92 -10.05
C ALA A 60 29.46 22.34 -9.99
N ALA A 61 29.42 23.07 -11.13
CA ALA A 61 29.83 24.47 -11.18
C ALA A 61 28.99 25.43 -10.31
N GLU A 62 27.78 25.01 -9.92
CA GLU A 62 26.90 25.74 -8.98
C GLU A 62 27.20 25.41 -7.52
N GLY A 63 28.21 24.62 -7.24
CA GLY A 63 28.55 24.12 -5.90
C GLY A 63 27.55 23.08 -5.39
N LEU A 64 27.01 22.25 -6.26
CA LEU A 64 26.11 21.12 -5.96
C LEU A 64 26.81 19.80 -6.25
N PRO A 65 26.49 18.72 -5.51
CA PRO A 65 25.65 18.72 -4.30
C PRO A 65 26.34 19.38 -3.10
N LYS A 66 25.58 19.68 -2.04
CA LYS A 66 26.11 20.37 -0.84
C LYS A 66 26.86 19.42 0.09
N PHE A 67 26.50 18.16 0.13
CA PHE A 67 27.15 17.15 0.96
C PHE A 67 28.19 16.39 0.14
N ALA A 68 29.36 16.15 0.71
CA ALA A 68 30.42 15.40 0.05
C ALA A 68 30.11 13.90 0.01
N ASN A 69 29.50 13.39 1.07
CA ASN A 69 29.13 11.98 1.20
C ASN A 69 27.67 11.87 1.62
N LEU A 70 27.05 10.76 1.22
CA LEU A 70 25.68 10.41 1.57
C LEU A 70 25.63 8.92 1.89
N VAL A 71 25.02 8.56 3.02
CA VAL A 71 24.89 7.16 3.43
C VAL A 71 23.41 6.89 3.71
N TYR A 72 22.83 5.95 2.99
CA TYR A 72 21.50 5.42 3.28
C TYR A 72 21.64 4.16 4.12
N ARG A 73 21.11 4.18 5.35
CA ARG A 73 21.02 3.00 6.21
C ARG A 73 19.65 2.37 6.05
N PHE A 74 19.59 1.05 5.87
CA PHE A 74 18.34 0.30 5.78
C PHE A 74 17.91 -0.16 7.17
N THR A 75 17.05 0.62 7.81
CA THR A 75 16.62 0.42 9.20
C THR A 75 15.32 -0.38 9.32
N GLY A 76 14.72 -0.76 8.20
CA GLY A 76 13.43 -1.46 8.16
C GLY A 76 12.24 -0.55 8.47
N ALA A 77 11.06 -1.16 8.59
CA ALA A 77 9.77 -0.47 8.69
C ALA A 77 9.34 -0.19 10.16
N ASN A 78 10.25 -0.26 11.13
CA ASN A 78 9.93 0.07 12.51
C ASN A 78 10.05 1.58 12.74
N SER A 79 8.93 2.30 12.68
CA SER A 79 8.85 3.74 12.84
C SER A 79 9.45 4.26 14.15
N ASN A 80 9.24 3.56 15.27
CA ASN A 80 9.79 3.94 16.56
C ASN A 80 11.33 3.85 16.58
N ALA A 81 11.91 2.81 15.98
CA ALA A 81 13.36 2.69 15.87
C ALA A 81 13.97 3.79 14.98
N ASN A 82 13.28 4.16 13.90
CA ASN A 82 13.69 5.24 13.01
C ASN A 82 13.67 6.61 13.70
N ILE A 83 12.61 6.89 14.49
CA ILE A 83 12.52 8.11 15.30
C ILE A 83 13.61 8.14 16.38
N ALA A 84 13.87 7.01 17.05
CA ALA A 84 14.94 6.92 18.04
C ALA A 84 16.32 7.19 17.42
N ALA A 85 16.60 6.70 16.22
CA ALA A 85 17.86 6.92 15.53
C ALA A 85 18.10 8.41 15.18
N ILE A 86 17.08 9.15 14.73
CA ILE A 86 17.22 10.60 14.48
C ILE A 86 17.40 11.38 15.78
N LEU A 87 16.68 11.04 16.85
CA LEU A 87 16.82 11.68 18.15
C LEU A 87 18.18 11.41 18.81
N ALA A 88 18.77 10.25 18.56
CA ALA A 88 20.11 9.89 19.02
C ALA A 88 21.22 10.53 18.17
N GLY A 89 20.90 11.18 17.06
CA GLY A 89 21.90 11.73 16.12
C GLY A 89 22.64 10.64 15.32
N GLU A 90 22.07 9.44 15.21
CA GLU A 90 22.61 8.36 14.37
C GLU A 90 22.27 8.57 12.90
N CYS A 91 21.21 9.32 12.61
CA CYS A 91 20.77 9.75 11.29
C CYS A 91 20.49 11.25 11.31
N ASP A 92 20.79 11.94 10.21
CA ASP A 92 20.46 13.36 10.01
C ASP A 92 19.07 13.54 9.42
N ILE A 93 18.60 12.58 8.66
CA ILE A 93 17.31 12.60 7.95
C ILE A 93 16.69 11.20 8.04
N VAL A 94 15.40 11.15 8.29
CA VAL A 94 14.56 9.95 8.05
C VAL A 94 13.70 10.23 6.83
N ASP A 95 13.85 9.40 5.81
CA ASP A 95 13.13 9.52 4.55
C ASP A 95 11.69 8.98 4.68
N GLN A 96 10.78 9.50 3.84
CA GLN A 96 9.37 9.08 3.82
C GLN A 96 9.18 7.56 3.63
N THR A 97 10.12 6.87 2.98
CA THR A 97 10.05 5.41 2.79
C THR A 97 10.20 4.62 4.08
N ALA A 98 10.60 5.26 5.18
CA ALA A 98 10.63 4.67 6.52
C ALA A 98 9.24 4.51 7.16
N SER A 99 8.16 4.92 6.46
CA SER A 99 6.76 4.76 6.87
C SER A 99 6.47 5.32 8.27
N LEU A 100 6.65 6.63 8.43
CA LEU A 100 6.42 7.33 9.70
C LEU A 100 4.98 7.86 9.87
N ASP A 101 4.08 7.53 8.96
CA ASP A 101 2.72 8.08 8.92
C ASP A 101 1.91 7.77 10.20
N ASP A 102 2.14 6.61 10.80
CA ASP A 102 1.54 6.16 12.05
C ASP A 102 2.07 6.90 13.30
N GLN A 103 3.10 7.74 13.14
CA GLN A 103 3.74 8.51 14.21
C GLN A 103 3.51 10.02 14.09
N SER A 104 2.54 10.44 13.30
CA SER A 104 2.31 11.85 12.98
C SER A 104 2.12 12.72 14.22
N GLU A 105 1.42 12.24 15.24
CA GLU A 105 1.22 12.97 16.51
C GLU A 105 2.56 13.17 17.23
N LEU A 106 3.35 12.11 17.42
CA LEU A 106 4.66 12.17 18.05
C LEU A 106 5.62 13.11 17.29
N LEU A 107 5.59 13.05 15.95
CA LEU A 107 6.44 13.91 15.13
C LEU A 107 6.07 15.40 15.31
N LEU A 108 4.79 15.72 15.42
CA LEU A 108 4.32 17.08 15.70
C LEU A 108 4.74 17.55 17.10
N GLU A 109 4.65 16.69 18.11
CA GLU A 109 5.12 16.98 19.47
C GLU A 109 6.63 17.23 19.51
N LEU A 110 7.43 16.37 18.88
CA LEU A 110 8.87 16.51 18.81
C LEU A 110 9.29 17.79 18.06
N GLN A 111 8.57 18.15 17.00
CA GLN A 111 8.76 19.41 16.30
C GLN A 111 8.41 20.61 17.18
N ALA A 112 7.28 20.58 17.87
CA ALA A 112 6.89 21.64 18.81
C ALA A 112 7.92 21.82 19.96
N ALA A 113 8.55 20.72 20.37
CA ALA A 113 9.65 20.72 21.35
C ALA A 113 11.00 21.17 20.75
N GLY A 114 11.07 21.40 19.44
CA GLY A 114 12.31 21.83 18.75
C GLY A 114 13.38 20.74 18.65
N GLN A 115 12.99 19.46 18.76
CA GLN A 115 13.91 18.32 18.72
C GLN A 115 14.17 17.84 17.30
N ILE A 116 13.19 17.97 16.42
CA ILE A 116 13.26 17.61 15.01
C ILE A 116 12.60 18.69 14.15
N ASN A 117 12.77 18.58 12.84
CA ASN A 117 11.98 19.32 11.85
C ASN A 117 11.19 18.29 11.02
N ALA A 118 9.88 18.21 11.21
CA ALA A 118 9.00 17.30 10.48
C ALA A 118 8.33 18.04 9.32
N SER A 119 8.30 17.42 8.15
CA SER A 119 7.62 17.96 6.97
C SER A 119 6.51 17.03 6.53
N PHE A 120 5.28 17.48 6.62
CA PHE A 120 4.10 16.77 6.12
C PHE A 120 3.71 17.32 4.76
N MET A 121 3.63 16.44 3.78
CA MET A 121 3.32 16.82 2.40
C MET A 121 2.37 15.80 1.79
N THR A 122 1.39 16.27 1.03
CA THR A 122 0.56 15.39 0.19
C THR A 122 1.44 14.71 -0.84
N GLY A 123 1.51 13.39 -0.78
CA GLY A 123 2.26 12.56 -1.71
C GLY A 123 1.46 12.16 -2.94
N THR A 124 2.08 11.37 -3.79
CA THR A 124 1.44 10.72 -4.94
C THR A 124 1.08 9.27 -4.66
N THR A 125 1.45 8.77 -3.49
CA THR A 125 1.14 7.42 -3.03
C THR A 125 -0.24 7.40 -2.40
N TYR A 126 -1.02 6.39 -2.71
CA TYR A 126 -2.33 6.15 -2.11
C TYR A 126 -2.48 4.67 -1.75
N GLU A 127 -3.21 4.41 -0.70
CA GLU A 127 -3.62 3.05 -0.32
C GLU A 127 -4.96 2.74 -0.97
N HIS A 128 -5.12 1.52 -1.44
CA HIS A 128 -6.35 1.03 -2.04
C HIS A 128 -6.56 -0.44 -1.71
N ALA A 129 -7.81 -0.89 -1.78
CA ALA A 129 -8.17 -2.29 -1.67
C ALA A 129 -8.53 -2.82 -3.07
N ASP A 130 -7.82 -3.86 -3.50
CA ASP A 130 -8.10 -4.56 -4.75
C ASP A 130 -9.09 -5.68 -4.51
N PHE A 131 -10.13 -5.74 -5.36
CA PHE A 131 -11.09 -6.82 -5.34
C PHE A 131 -10.66 -7.94 -6.28
N ASN A 132 -10.59 -9.16 -5.79
CA ASN A 132 -10.29 -10.32 -6.60
C ASN A 132 -11.52 -10.74 -7.42
N ILE A 133 -11.72 -10.09 -8.58
CA ILE A 133 -12.89 -10.29 -9.46
C ILE A 133 -12.77 -11.61 -10.23
N LEU A 134 -11.55 -11.92 -10.70
CA LEU A 134 -11.22 -13.17 -11.41
C LEU A 134 -10.12 -13.88 -10.61
N PRO A 135 -10.48 -14.55 -9.51
CA PRO A 135 -9.50 -15.23 -8.69
C PRO A 135 -8.83 -16.36 -9.46
N VAL A 136 -7.56 -16.59 -9.22
CA VAL A 136 -6.86 -17.75 -9.78
C VAL A 136 -7.46 -19.05 -9.25
N GLU A 137 -7.35 -20.15 -10.02
CA GLU A 137 -7.96 -21.45 -9.70
C GLU A 137 -7.63 -21.95 -8.28
N SER A 138 -6.43 -21.68 -7.81
CA SER A 138 -6.01 -22.04 -6.45
C SER A 138 -6.81 -21.34 -5.35
N TYR A 139 -7.34 -20.15 -5.60
CA TYR A 139 -8.22 -19.42 -4.67
C TYR A 139 -9.65 -19.90 -4.73
N LEU A 140 -10.17 -20.25 -5.92
CA LEU A 140 -11.52 -20.82 -6.08
C LEU A 140 -11.65 -22.18 -5.44
N ASN A 141 -10.55 -22.96 -5.39
CA ASN A 141 -10.54 -24.32 -4.87
C ASN A 141 -10.07 -24.45 -3.41
N SER A 142 -9.63 -23.37 -2.78
CA SER A 142 -9.13 -23.38 -1.40
C SER A 142 -9.52 -22.13 -0.61
N GLY A 143 -9.78 -22.31 0.70
CA GLY A 143 -10.03 -21.21 1.61
C GLY A 143 -11.42 -20.56 1.44
N ALA A 144 -11.52 -19.26 1.67
CA ALA A 144 -12.77 -18.51 1.77
C ALA A 144 -13.62 -18.50 0.50
N PHE A 145 -13.04 -18.79 -0.67
CA PHE A 145 -13.75 -18.82 -1.95
C PHE A 145 -14.06 -20.23 -2.46
N ALA A 146 -13.77 -21.26 -1.66
CA ALA A 146 -14.08 -22.62 -2.08
C ALA A 146 -15.59 -22.79 -2.32
N GLY A 147 -15.96 -23.08 -3.58
CA GLY A 147 -17.35 -23.26 -3.97
C GLY A 147 -18.12 -21.99 -4.36
N TRP A 148 -17.45 -20.85 -4.51
CA TRP A 148 -18.10 -19.58 -4.92
C TRP A 148 -18.20 -19.41 -6.44
N ASP A 149 -17.68 -20.31 -7.23
CA ASP A 149 -17.82 -20.38 -8.67
C ASP A 149 -18.58 -21.68 -9.04
N THR A 150 -19.89 -21.70 -8.80
CA THR A 150 -20.70 -22.90 -9.05
C THR A 150 -21.11 -23.02 -10.52
N ASP A 151 -21.00 -21.95 -11.30
CA ASP A 151 -21.33 -21.94 -12.73
C ASP A 151 -20.09 -22.15 -13.63
N GLY A 152 -18.89 -22.19 -13.03
CA GLY A 152 -17.63 -22.50 -13.71
C GLY A 152 -17.14 -21.39 -14.65
N ASN A 153 -17.60 -20.15 -14.47
CA ASN A 153 -17.18 -19.01 -15.31
C ASN A 153 -15.89 -18.34 -14.80
N GLY A 154 -15.37 -18.76 -13.64
CA GLY A 154 -14.16 -18.22 -13.01
C GLY A 154 -14.36 -16.87 -12.32
N ILE A 155 -15.57 -16.32 -12.29
CA ILE A 155 -15.86 -15.02 -11.68
C ILE A 155 -16.28 -15.25 -10.23
N GLY A 156 -15.50 -14.67 -9.31
CA GLY A 156 -15.87 -14.67 -7.88
C GLY A 156 -17.01 -13.69 -7.58
N PRO A 157 -17.53 -13.70 -6.33
CA PRO A 157 -18.68 -12.88 -5.93
C PRO A 157 -18.41 -11.37 -6.07
N PHE A 158 -17.16 -10.95 -6.02
CA PHE A 158 -16.76 -9.56 -6.30
C PHE A 158 -16.87 -9.17 -7.79
N GLY A 159 -17.28 -10.07 -8.67
CA GLY A 159 -17.75 -9.75 -10.01
C GLY A 159 -18.98 -8.84 -10.01
N ASP A 160 -19.87 -8.98 -9.03
CA ASP A 160 -20.99 -8.05 -8.84
C ASP A 160 -20.49 -6.70 -8.32
N VAL A 161 -20.70 -5.66 -9.13
CA VAL A 161 -20.31 -4.28 -8.75
C VAL A 161 -21.02 -3.80 -7.48
N ARG A 162 -22.26 -4.27 -7.24
CA ARG A 162 -23.07 -3.88 -6.09
C ARG A 162 -22.46 -4.41 -4.78
N LEU A 163 -21.89 -5.62 -4.81
CA LEU A 163 -21.15 -6.15 -3.68
C LEU A 163 -19.92 -5.29 -3.37
N ARG A 164 -19.13 -4.89 -4.39
CA ARG A 164 -17.98 -4.00 -4.20
C ARG A 164 -18.40 -2.63 -3.64
N GLN A 165 -19.53 -2.08 -4.10
CA GLN A 165 -20.10 -0.85 -3.57
C GLN A 165 -20.50 -0.98 -2.10
N ALA A 166 -21.17 -2.09 -1.73
CA ALA A 166 -21.51 -2.39 -0.36
C ALA A 166 -20.27 -2.49 0.53
N VAL A 167 -19.21 -3.20 0.10
CA VAL A 167 -17.93 -3.26 0.83
C VAL A 167 -17.36 -1.85 1.02
N ALA A 168 -17.32 -1.03 -0.02
CA ALA A 168 -16.80 0.33 0.07
C ALA A 168 -17.57 1.19 1.08
N MET A 169 -18.90 1.01 1.18
CA MET A 169 -19.74 1.71 2.15
C MET A 169 -19.69 1.13 3.57
N CYS A 170 -19.20 -0.10 3.72
CA CYS A 170 -19.05 -0.75 5.03
C CYS A 170 -17.67 -0.54 5.67
N MET A 171 -16.69 -0.09 4.90
CA MET A 171 -15.35 0.21 5.41
C MET A 171 -15.28 1.68 5.85
N ASP A 172 -15.15 1.92 7.16
CA ASP A 172 -14.97 3.27 7.69
C ASP A 172 -13.55 3.78 7.49
N ARG A 173 -13.29 4.22 6.27
CA ARG A 173 -11.98 4.75 5.87
C ARG A 173 -11.66 6.08 6.58
N GLN A 174 -12.69 6.86 6.93
CA GLN A 174 -12.46 8.11 7.66
C GLN A 174 -11.99 7.83 9.09
N ALA A 175 -12.55 6.84 9.76
CA ALA A 175 -12.09 6.42 11.08
C ALA A 175 -10.62 5.96 11.04
N ALA A 176 -10.20 5.27 9.96
CA ALA A 176 -8.79 4.91 9.78
C ALA A 176 -7.89 6.16 9.61
N VAL A 177 -8.31 7.14 8.80
CA VAL A 177 -7.59 8.42 8.65
C VAL A 177 -7.48 9.15 9.99
N ASP A 178 -8.58 9.26 10.73
CA ASP A 178 -8.62 10.04 11.99
C ASP A 178 -7.80 9.36 13.09
N THR A 179 -7.85 8.02 13.16
CA THR A 179 -7.23 7.24 14.25
C THR A 179 -5.77 6.89 13.98
N VAL A 180 -5.46 6.43 12.76
CA VAL A 180 -4.12 5.92 12.42
C VAL A 180 -3.23 7.03 11.88
N LEU A 181 -3.80 7.96 11.11
CA LEU A 181 -3.06 9.04 10.46
C LEU A 181 -3.30 10.42 11.12
N PHE A 182 -4.00 10.45 12.26
CA PHE A 182 -4.27 11.66 13.04
C PHE A 182 -4.82 12.83 12.20
N GLY A 183 -5.66 12.51 11.21
CA GLY A 183 -6.22 13.49 10.30
C GLY A 183 -5.24 14.07 9.27
N GLN A 184 -4.01 13.55 9.17
CA GLN A 184 -2.97 14.04 8.24
C GLN A 184 -3.12 13.48 6.82
N SER A 185 -4.24 12.84 6.51
CA SER A 185 -4.56 12.31 5.18
C SER A 185 -6.02 12.55 4.84
N VAL A 186 -6.44 12.10 3.66
CA VAL A 186 -7.83 12.23 3.19
C VAL A 186 -8.31 10.94 2.56
N VAL A 187 -9.60 10.66 2.71
CA VAL A 187 -10.25 9.59 1.95
C VAL A 187 -10.45 10.06 0.51
N ILE A 188 -9.78 9.42 -0.43
CA ILE A 188 -9.86 9.78 -1.85
C ILE A 188 -10.91 8.93 -2.57
N SER A 189 -11.54 9.51 -3.59
CA SER A 189 -12.51 8.82 -4.48
C SER A 189 -11.89 8.38 -5.81
N THR A 190 -10.66 8.77 -6.05
CA THR A 190 -9.88 8.48 -7.26
C THR A 190 -8.39 8.56 -6.93
N TYR A 191 -7.54 7.97 -7.77
CA TYR A 191 -6.08 8.04 -7.64
C TYR A 191 -5.49 9.45 -7.88
N ILE A 192 -6.33 10.42 -8.28
CA ILE A 192 -5.93 11.84 -8.39
C ILE A 192 -6.37 12.55 -7.12
N PRO A 193 -5.44 13.06 -6.28
CA PRO A 193 -5.78 13.71 -5.04
C PRO A 193 -6.48 15.05 -5.27
N PRO A 194 -7.27 15.55 -4.29
CA PRO A 194 -8.07 16.77 -4.44
C PRO A 194 -7.26 18.04 -4.80
N GLU A 195 -6.01 18.11 -4.39
CA GLU A 195 -5.12 19.25 -4.67
C GLU A 195 -4.53 19.23 -6.08
N HIS A 196 -4.70 18.15 -6.81
CA HIS A 196 -4.13 18.01 -8.15
C HIS A 196 -4.98 18.78 -9.19
N PRO A 197 -4.38 19.51 -10.15
CA PRO A 197 -5.12 20.30 -11.14
C PRO A 197 -6.07 19.49 -12.04
N LEU A 198 -5.88 18.19 -12.16
CA LEU A 198 -6.74 17.28 -12.93
C LEU A 198 -7.80 16.56 -12.07
N TYR A 199 -7.94 16.93 -10.80
CA TYR A 199 -8.97 16.36 -9.95
C TYR A 199 -10.36 16.72 -10.46
N ASN A 200 -11.23 15.71 -10.56
CA ASN A 200 -12.64 15.91 -10.89
C ASN A 200 -13.48 15.86 -9.60
N PRO A 201 -14.04 16.98 -9.12
CA PRO A 201 -14.86 16.99 -7.91
C PRO A 201 -16.21 16.26 -8.07
N GLU A 202 -16.62 15.94 -9.30
CA GLU A 202 -17.86 15.20 -9.60
C GLU A 202 -17.66 13.67 -9.61
N ASN A 203 -16.52 13.16 -9.15
CA ASN A 203 -16.29 11.73 -9.01
C ASN A 203 -17.31 11.12 -8.05
N THR A 204 -17.77 9.91 -8.36
CA THR A 204 -18.63 9.14 -7.46
C THR A 204 -17.87 8.84 -6.17
N VAL A 205 -18.48 9.18 -5.04
CA VAL A 205 -17.97 8.90 -3.69
C VAL A 205 -18.86 7.85 -3.04
N TRP A 206 -18.23 6.89 -2.39
CA TRP A 206 -18.90 5.85 -1.60
C TRP A 206 -18.56 6.08 -0.12
N PRO A 207 -19.30 6.96 0.61
CA PRO A 207 -19.02 7.21 2.03
C PRO A 207 -19.35 5.99 2.87
N TYR A 208 -18.86 5.95 4.10
CA TYR A 208 -19.27 4.96 5.07
C TYR A 208 -20.77 5.14 5.38
N ASP A 209 -21.58 4.16 4.99
CA ASP A 209 -23.02 4.13 5.18
C ASP A 209 -23.48 2.67 5.31
N PRO A 210 -23.39 2.08 6.52
CA PRO A 210 -23.77 0.69 6.74
C PRO A 210 -25.25 0.41 6.50
N VAL A 211 -26.11 1.44 6.59
CA VAL A 211 -27.55 1.28 6.33
C VAL A 211 -27.81 1.11 4.85
N ALA A 212 -27.26 2.00 4.01
CA ALA A 212 -27.36 1.87 2.56
C ALA A 212 -26.68 0.61 2.04
N ALA A 213 -25.53 0.27 2.60
CA ALA A 213 -24.83 -0.96 2.27
C ALA A 213 -25.65 -2.22 2.61
N GLY A 214 -26.28 -2.24 3.80
CA GLY A 214 -27.15 -3.34 4.20
C GLY A 214 -28.34 -3.54 3.25
N ALA A 215 -29.00 -2.44 2.84
CA ALA A 215 -30.08 -2.49 1.86
C ALA A 215 -29.62 -3.02 0.50
N LEU A 216 -28.42 -2.64 0.06
CA LEU A 216 -27.84 -3.13 -1.19
C LEU A 216 -27.47 -4.62 -1.10
N LEU A 217 -26.96 -5.07 0.05
CA LEU A 217 -26.68 -6.49 0.31
C LEU A 217 -27.97 -7.33 0.27
N ASP A 218 -29.06 -6.84 0.88
CA ASP A 218 -30.38 -7.50 0.84
C ASP A 218 -30.86 -7.63 -0.60
N GLU A 219 -30.72 -6.58 -1.43
CA GLU A 219 -31.12 -6.59 -2.83
C GLU A 219 -30.40 -7.65 -3.65
N ILE A 220 -29.11 -7.89 -3.36
CA ILE A 220 -28.30 -8.85 -4.12
C ILE A 220 -28.27 -10.25 -3.50
N GLY A 221 -29.08 -10.49 -2.45
CA GLY A 221 -29.27 -11.81 -1.88
C GLY A 221 -28.35 -12.18 -0.72
N TRP A 222 -27.57 -11.24 -0.18
CA TRP A 222 -26.82 -11.44 1.05
C TRP A 222 -27.67 -11.00 2.23
N LEU A 223 -28.39 -11.97 2.85
CA LEU A 223 -29.40 -11.67 3.86
C LEU A 223 -28.84 -11.80 5.28
N ASP A 224 -29.22 -10.86 6.12
CA ASP A 224 -29.07 -10.99 7.57
C ASP A 224 -30.24 -11.89 8.07
N SER A 225 -29.91 -13.13 8.43
CA SER A 225 -30.92 -14.16 8.74
C SER A 225 -31.33 -14.18 10.23
N ASP A 226 -30.56 -13.57 11.12
CA ASP A 226 -30.76 -13.62 12.57
C ASP A 226 -30.85 -12.24 13.23
N GLY A 227 -30.58 -11.16 12.51
CA GLY A 227 -30.60 -9.78 13.01
C GLY A 227 -29.45 -9.45 13.95
N ASP A 228 -28.40 -10.30 13.97
CA ASP A 228 -27.19 -10.07 14.78
C ASP A 228 -26.05 -9.55 13.89
N PRO A 229 -25.66 -8.28 13.98
CA PRO A 229 -24.58 -7.73 13.17
C PRO A 229 -23.20 -8.36 13.48
N ALA A 230 -23.07 -9.14 14.56
CA ALA A 230 -21.86 -9.84 14.88
C ALA A 230 -21.68 -11.15 14.07
N THR A 231 -22.73 -11.59 13.38
CA THR A 231 -22.70 -12.75 12.50
C THR A 231 -22.70 -12.34 11.03
N PRO A 232 -21.97 -13.06 10.16
CA PRO A 232 -21.96 -12.73 8.74
C PRO A 232 -23.31 -13.01 8.10
N ARG A 233 -23.73 -12.12 7.18
CA ARG A 233 -24.86 -12.37 6.28
C ARG A 233 -24.65 -13.65 5.50
N VAL A 234 -25.72 -14.27 5.02
CA VAL A 234 -25.65 -15.50 4.26
C VAL A 234 -26.25 -15.33 2.85
N ALA A 235 -25.67 -16.04 1.89
CA ALA A 235 -26.16 -16.05 0.52
C ALA A 235 -27.53 -16.71 0.42
N THR A 236 -28.45 -16.10 -0.35
CA THR A 236 -29.74 -16.66 -0.72
C THR A 236 -30.06 -16.22 -2.15
N GLY A 237 -29.94 -17.13 -3.10
CA GLY A 237 -30.14 -16.85 -4.53
C GLY A 237 -29.06 -15.92 -5.12
N VAL A 238 -27.89 -15.83 -4.54
CA VAL A 238 -26.74 -15.10 -5.10
C VAL A 238 -26.17 -15.93 -6.26
N GLU A 239 -26.03 -15.29 -7.42
CA GLU A 239 -25.51 -15.98 -8.61
C GLU A 239 -24.08 -16.50 -8.37
N GLY A 240 -23.86 -17.77 -8.70
CA GLY A 240 -22.58 -18.43 -8.55
C GLY A 240 -22.19 -18.82 -7.11
N VAL A 241 -23.04 -18.54 -6.11
CA VAL A 241 -22.73 -18.77 -4.68
C VAL A 241 -23.77 -19.74 -4.09
N PRO A 242 -23.35 -20.81 -3.40
CA PRO A 242 -24.30 -21.72 -2.73
C PRO A 242 -25.11 -21.00 -1.64
N ASP A 243 -26.40 -21.32 -1.56
CA ASP A 243 -27.25 -20.80 -0.48
C ASP A 243 -26.69 -21.17 0.89
N GLY A 244 -26.74 -20.23 1.83
CA GLY A 244 -26.21 -20.40 3.19
C GLY A 244 -24.71 -20.12 3.33
N THR A 245 -24.01 -19.80 2.25
CA THR A 245 -22.60 -19.39 2.31
C THR A 245 -22.50 -18.07 3.07
N PRO A 246 -21.63 -17.98 4.11
CA PRO A 246 -21.46 -16.74 4.85
C PRO A 246 -20.72 -15.68 4.02
N LEU A 247 -21.07 -14.40 4.19
CA LEU A 247 -20.35 -13.27 3.63
C LEU A 247 -19.07 -13.04 4.44
N GLN A 248 -18.11 -13.93 4.22
CA GLN A 248 -16.81 -13.97 4.89
C GLN A 248 -15.71 -14.13 3.86
N PHE A 249 -14.71 -13.28 3.89
CA PHE A 249 -13.62 -13.29 2.93
C PHE A 249 -12.31 -12.79 3.56
N ARG A 250 -11.19 -13.12 2.93
CA ARG A 250 -9.88 -12.67 3.36
C ARG A 250 -9.66 -11.22 2.96
N TYR A 251 -9.08 -10.45 3.88
CA TYR A 251 -8.59 -9.10 3.65
C TYR A 251 -7.12 -9.06 4.07
N GLU A 252 -6.25 -9.08 3.09
CA GLU A 252 -4.83 -9.32 3.28
C GLU A 252 -4.01 -8.12 2.84
N THR A 253 -2.87 -7.89 3.51
CA THR A 253 -1.93 -6.81 3.19
C THR A 253 -0.54 -7.10 3.77
N THR A 254 0.33 -6.09 3.76
CA THR A 254 1.68 -6.22 4.32
C THR A 254 1.71 -6.08 5.85
N THR A 255 2.85 -6.45 6.45
CA THR A 255 3.10 -6.32 7.90
C THR A 255 3.40 -4.88 8.35
N ALA A 256 3.24 -3.86 7.52
CA ALA A 256 3.40 -2.47 7.92
C ALA A 256 2.38 -2.10 9.00
N THR A 257 2.83 -1.50 10.11
CA THR A 257 2.00 -1.19 11.28
C THR A 257 0.76 -0.39 10.91
N MET A 258 0.91 0.66 10.11
CA MET A 258 -0.17 1.50 9.63
C MET A 258 -1.25 0.67 8.90
N ARG A 259 -0.84 -0.26 8.03
CA ARG A 259 -1.78 -1.12 7.29
C ARG A 259 -2.50 -2.09 8.21
N GLN A 260 -1.81 -2.66 9.19
CA GLN A 260 -2.44 -3.55 10.17
C GLN A 260 -3.53 -2.82 10.98
N GLN A 261 -3.24 -1.61 11.46
CA GLN A 261 -4.19 -0.80 12.21
C GLN A 261 -5.38 -0.35 11.35
N ALA A 262 -5.11 0.15 10.14
CA ALA A 262 -6.16 0.62 9.24
C ALA A 262 -7.09 -0.53 8.81
N THR A 263 -6.55 -1.69 8.44
CA THR A 263 -7.37 -2.85 8.04
C THR A 263 -8.19 -3.42 9.20
N GLN A 264 -7.67 -3.35 10.43
CA GLN A 264 -8.42 -3.74 11.61
C GLN A 264 -9.66 -2.85 11.83
N ILE A 265 -9.50 -1.52 11.74
CA ILE A 265 -10.62 -0.57 11.84
C ILE A 265 -11.65 -0.83 10.74
N MET A 266 -11.20 -1.05 9.50
CA MET A 266 -12.09 -1.33 8.37
C MET A 266 -12.82 -2.66 8.53
N ALA A 267 -12.16 -3.71 9.02
CA ALA A 267 -12.79 -4.99 9.28
C ALA A 267 -13.81 -4.92 10.43
N GLU A 268 -13.50 -4.20 11.50
CA GLU A 268 -14.44 -3.96 12.60
C GLU A 268 -15.68 -3.17 12.13
N SER A 269 -15.50 -2.15 11.30
CA SER A 269 -16.63 -1.40 10.74
C SER A 269 -17.48 -2.23 9.78
N ALA A 270 -16.86 -3.16 9.04
CA ALA A 270 -17.56 -4.05 8.12
C ALA A 270 -18.48 -5.06 8.83
N LEU A 271 -18.18 -5.43 10.08
CA LEU A 271 -19.07 -6.25 10.89
C LEU A 271 -20.44 -5.60 11.08
N ALA A 272 -20.54 -4.27 11.19
CA ALA A 272 -21.81 -3.56 11.27
C ALA A 272 -22.73 -3.78 10.05
N CYS A 273 -22.14 -4.23 8.93
CA CYS A 273 -22.88 -4.62 7.73
C CYS A 273 -23.10 -6.14 7.63
N GLY A 274 -22.69 -6.92 8.61
CA GLY A 274 -22.68 -8.39 8.53
C GLY A 274 -21.66 -8.93 7.53
N MET A 275 -20.52 -8.27 7.35
CA MET A 275 -19.39 -8.74 6.57
C MET A 275 -18.26 -9.14 7.50
N GLN A 276 -17.79 -10.37 7.41
CA GLN A 276 -16.62 -10.81 8.15
C GLN A 276 -15.38 -10.78 7.26
N MET A 277 -14.38 -10.01 7.67
CA MET A 277 -13.08 -9.91 6.99
C MET A 277 -12.02 -10.64 7.81
N ASP A 278 -11.47 -11.71 7.24
CA ASP A 278 -10.38 -12.46 7.86
C ASP A 278 -9.05 -11.80 7.51
N LEU A 279 -8.43 -11.15 8.48
CA LEU A 279 -7.22 -10.37 8.26
C LEU A 279 -5.98 -11.26 8.12
N GLY A 280 -5.14 -10.97 7.11
CA GLY A 280 -3.86 -11.63 6.88
C GLY A 280 -2.75 -10.62 6.61
N TYR A 281 -1.55 -10.87 7.15
CA TYR A 281 -0.40 -9.96 7.04
C TYR A 281 0.85 -10.70 6.60
N PHE A 282 1.49 -10.20 5.54
CA PHE A 282 2.67 -10.82 4.94
C PHE A 282 3.83 -9.83 4.86
N PRO A 283 5.08 -10.28 4.97
CA PRO A 283 6.23 -9.44 4.66
C PRO A 283 6.11 -8.82 3.24
N ALA A 284 6.55 -7.59 3.07
CA ALA A 284 6.47 -6.92 1.76
C ALA A 284 7.19 -7.72 0.65
N SER A 285 8.28 -8.40 0.98
CA SER A 285 9.01 -9.28 0.05
C SER A 285 8.21 -10.50 -0.41
N GLU A 286 7.27 -10.97 0.39
CA GLU A 286 6.34 -12.05 0.03
C GLU A 286 5.10 -11.48 -0.68
N TRP A 287 4.59 -10.35 -0.19
CA TRP A 287 3.41 -9.71 -0.77
C TRP A 287 3.62 -9.28 -2.22
N PHE A 288 4.75 -8.66 -2.51
CA PHE A 288 5.12 -8.15 -3.84
C PHE A 288 6.07 -9.07 -4.61
N ALA A 289 6.20 -10.33 -4.23
CA ALA A 289 7.02 -11.28 -4.96
C ALA A 289 6.48 -11.50 -6.39
N ASP A 290 7.39 -11.73 -7.34
CA ASP A 290 7.04 -12.02 -8.72
C ASP A 290 6.48 -13.44 -8.88
N GLY A 291 5.56 -13.60 -9.82
CA GLY A 291 5.02 -14.90 -10.21
C GLY A 291 4.08 -15.53 -9.17
N PRO A 292 3.95 -16.87 -9.15
CA PRO A 292 2.97 -17.58 -8.32
C PRO A 292 3.29 -17.56 -6.82
N GLU A 293 4.45 -17.07 -6.42
CA GLU A 293 4.85 -16.95 -5.00
C GLU A 293 4.35 -15.63 -4.38
N GLY A 294 4.01 -14.64 -5.19
CA GLY A 294 3.44 -13.39 -4.72
C GLY A 294 2.01 -13.56 -4.21
N LYS A 295 1.62 -12.69 -3.28
CA LYS A 295 0.27 -12.72 -2.68
C LYS A 295 -0.67 -11.70 -3.34
N LEU A 296 -0.12 -10.70 -4.02
CA LEU A 296 -0.88 -9.66 -4.70
C LEU A 296 -1.52 -10.13 -6.03
#